data_4320cfd13909a53d43e89d43f90f9f0f
#
_entry.id   4320cfd13909a53d43e89d43f90f9f0f
#
_cell.length_a   1.000
_cell.length_b   1.000
_cell.length_c   1.000
_cell.angle_alpha   90.00
_cell.angle_beta   90.00
_cell.angle_gamma   90.00
#
_symmetry.space_group_name_H-M   'P 1'
#
loop_
_entity.id
_entity.type
_entity.pdbx_description
1 polymer ?
#
loop_
_entity_poly.entity_id
_entity_poly.type
_entity_poly.pdbx_seq_one_letter_code
_entity_poly.pdbx_strand_id
1 'polypeptide(L)'
;MAPTKHAQKLRRAAERKGKAEDQFQLGLLLHHGREGLKQDKVAAAKWLSKAAAKEHAGAQGSLGLSYSDGDGVEQNHALAVTWLSKAADKGYVRSLGHLGWLYHKGKGVEQNDALAVACWEKGAVGNEVVSQFNLGLGHMHGDFGLPKNAHCAKIYMMAAAKGGDAKAIELLKELRACAACGAPDAPRACQGCRSATGLGTVRYCTPACQAAHWHAHEPDCGPCQCHRCK
;
A
#
# COMPACT_ATOMS: atom_id res chain seq x y z
N MET A 1 -25.00 20.81 -3.52
CA MET A 1 -24.13 21.59 -4.44
C MET A 1 -24.34 21.07 -5.86
N ALA A 2 -24.29 21.94 -6.87
CA ALA A 2 -24.34 21.51 -8.27
C ALA A 2 -22.98 20.93 -8.69
N PRO A 3 -22.93 19.97 -9.65
CA PRO A 3 -21.69 19.44 -10.20
C PRO A 3 -20.81 20.53 -10.81
N THR A 4 -19.50 20.44 -10.56
CA THR A 4 -18.54 21.40 -11.14
C THR A 4 -18.50 21.30 -12.67
N LYS A 5 -18.03 22.36 -13.35
CA LYS A 5 -17.80 22.32 -14.79
C LYS A 5 -16.87 21.18 -15.21
N HIS A 6 -15.89 20.85 -14.35
CA HIS A 6 -14.97 19.73 -14.58
C HIS A 6 -15.71 18.39 -14.56
N ALA A 7 -16.49 18.10 -13.51
CA ALA A 7 -17.29 16.87 -13.41
C ALA A 7 -18.27 16.70 -14.57
N GLN A 8 -18.92 17.79 -15.00
CA GLN A 8 -19.82 17.76 -16.16
C GLN A 8 -19.08 17.46 -17.47
N LYS A 9 -17.90 18.09 -17.69
CA LYS A 9 -17.05 17.82 -18.85
C LYS A 9 -16.57 16.39 -18.88
N LEU A 10 -16.11 15.87 -17.73
CA LEU A 10 -15.63 14.51 -17.57
C LEU A 10 -16.74 13.48 -17.86
N ARG A 11 -17.95 13.71 -17.32
CA ARG A 11 -19.11 12.84 -17.60
C ARG A 11 -19.40 12.76 -19.11
N ARG A 12 -19.46 13.92 -19.81
CA ARG A 12 -19.65 13.96 -21.27
C ARG A 12 -18.51 13.24 -22.02
N ALA A 13 -17.27 13.35 -21.55
CA ALA A 13 -16.13 12.68 -22.17
C ALA A 13 -16.19 11.17 -21.97
N ALA A 14 -16.50 10.70 -20.76
CA ALA A 14 -16.66 9.28 -20.42
C ALA A 14 -17.80 8.62 -21.23
N GLU A 15 -18.91 9.35 -21.42
CA GLU A 15 -20.06 8.88 -22.20
C GLU A 15 -19.78 8.88 -23.72
N ARG A 16 -19.25 9.97 -24.27
CA ARG A 16 -19.07 10.13 -25.72
C ARG A 16 -17.83 9.45 -26.28
N LYS A 17 -16.67 9.69 -25.67
CA LYS A 17 -15.37 9.18 -26.15
C LYS A 17 -15.04 7.83 -25.56
N GLY A 18 -15.61 7.50 -24.42
CA GLY A 18 -15.44 6.23 -23.73
C GLY A 18 -14.00 5.88 -23.39
N LYS A 19 -13.09 6.86 -23.24
CA LYS A 19 -11.71 6.58 -22.84
C LYS A 19 -11.68 5.95 -21.46
N ALA A 20 -10.83 4.95 -21.27
CA ALA A 20 -10.72 4.22 -20.01
C ALA A 20 -10.37 5.16 -18.84
N GLU A 21 -9.48 6.12 -19.06
CA GLU A 21 -9.10 7.12 -18.07
C GLU A 21 -10.29 8.00 -17.66
N ASP A 22 -11.05 8.55 -18.61
CA ASP A 22 -12.22 9.39 -18.30
C ASP A 22 -13.28 8.60 -17.52
N GLN A 23 -13.50 7.34 -17.88
CA GLN A 23 -14.42 6.43 -17.19
C GLN A 23 -13.95 6.10 -15.78
N PHE A 24 -12.65 5.86 -15.58
CA PHE A 24 -12.04 5.62 -14.30
C PHE A 24 -12.17 6.83 -13.38
N GLN A 25 -11.80 8.02 -13.85
CA GLN A 25 -11.89 9.26 -13.08
C GLN A 25 -13.36 9.57 -12.68
N LEU A 26 -14.31 9.40 -13.60
CA LEU A 26 -15.74 9.57 -13.27
C LEU A 26 -16.19 8.55 -12.21
N GLY A 27 -15.73 7.30 -12.29
CA GLY A 27 -15.99 6.27 -11.29
C GLY A 27 -15.50 6.70 -9.91
N LEU A 28 -14.28 7.23 -9.81
CA LEU A 28 -13.72 7.71 -8.54
C LEU A 28 -14.49 8.91 -7.98
N LEU A 29 -14.89 9.87 -8.82
CA LEU A 29 -15.69 11.03 -8.38
C LEU A 29 -17.05 10.61 -7.81
N LEU A 30 -17.72 9.66 -8.45
CA LEU A 30 -19.00 9.11 -8.00
C LEU A 30 -18.83 8.27 -6.72
N HIS A 31 -17.76 7.49 -6.62
CA HIS A 31 -17.47 6.68 -5.43
C HIS A 31 -17.31 7.55 -4.17
N HIS A 32 -16.63 8.69 -4.30
CA HIS A 32 -16.35 9.57 -3.15
C HIS A 32 -17.35 10.71 -2.99
N GLY A 33 -18.25 10.94 -3.94
CA GLY A 33 -19.17 12.07 -3.91
C GLY A 33 -18.44 13.42 -4.01
N ARG A 34 -17.45 13.53 -4.90
CA ARG A 34 -16.63 14.74 -5.06
C ARG A 34 -17.13 15.64 -6.18
N GLU A 35 -16.62 16.86 -6.22
CA GLU A 35 -16.90 17.88 -7.23
C GLU A 35 -18.40 18.17 -7.43
N GLY A 36 -19.18 18.15 -6.35
CA GLY A 36 -20.61 18.39 -6.37
C GLY A 36 -21.44 17.24 -6.94
N LEU A 37 -20.83 16.10 -7.25
CA LEU A 37 -21.55 14.86 -7.52
C LEU A 37 -21.98 14.22 -6.20
N LYS A 38 -23.23 13.76 -6.14
CA LYS A 38 -23.68 12.91 -5.03
C LYS A 38 -22.94 11.57 -5.09
N GLN A 39 -22.54 11.05 -3.93
CA GLN A 39 -21.98 9.71 -3.85
C GLN A 39 -22.97 8.68 -4.41
N ASP A 40 -22.51 7.89 -5.36
CA ASP A 40 -23.25 6.80 -5.99
C ASP A 40 -22.30 5.65 -6.31
N LYS A 41 -22.18 4.75 -5.32
CA LYS A 41 -21.26 3.58 -5.41
C LYS A 41 -21.68 2.63 -6.53
N VAL A 42 -22.98 2.48 -6.82
CA VAL A 42 -23.48 1.63 -7.90
C VAL A 42 -23.09 2.18 -9.27
N ALA A 43 -23.32 3.48 -9.50
CA ALA A 43 -22.87 4.13 -10.72
C ALA A 43 -21.34 4.12 -10.85
N ALA A 44 -20.62 4.32 -9.74
CA ALA A 44 -19.15 4.22 -9.71
C ALA A 44 -18.65 2.85 -10.17
N ALA A 45 -19.19 1.76 -9.61
CA ALA A 45 -18.83 0.40 -10.00
C ALA A 45 -19.10 0.12 -11.48
N LYS A 46 -20.20 0.63 -12.04
CA LYS A 46 -20.50 0.52 -13.47
C LYS A 46 -19.45 1.22 -14.35
N TRP A 47 -18.99 2.41 -13.95
CA TRP A 47 -17.96 3.13 -14.70
C TRP A 47 -16.58 2.48 -14.55
N LEU A 48 -16.24 2.01 -13.33
CA LEU A 48 -15.02 1.27 -13.08
C LEU A 48 -14.97 -0.03 -13.90
N SER A 49 -16.09 -0.78 -14.00
CA SER A 49 -16.18 -1.98 -14.84
C SER A 49 -15.92 -1.69 -16.31
N LYS A 50 -16.49 -0.59 -16.86
CA LYS A 50 -16.23 -0.17 -18.24
C LYS A 50 -14.75 0.14 -18.49
N ALA A 51 -14.10 0.84 -17.57
CA ALA A 51 -12.68 1.15 -17.66
C ALA A 51 -11.80 -0.10 -17.46
N ALA A 52 -12.16 -0.98 -16.51
CA ALA A 52 -11.47 -2.24 -16.25
C ALA A 52 -11.51 -3.20 -17.45
N ALA A 53 -12.64 -3.27 -18.16
CA ALA A 53 -12.78 -4.02 -19.40
C ALA A 53 -11.87 -3.49 -20.53
N LYS A 54 -11.45 -2.23 -20.46
CA LYS A 54 -10.47 -1.60 -21.34
C LYS A 54 -9.04 -1.70 -20.79
N GLU A 55 -8.82 -2.64 -19.90
CA GLU A 55 -7.51 -2.96 -19.37
C GLU A 55 -6.84 -1.82 -18.55
N HIS A 56 -7.62 -0.87 -18.01
CA HIS A 56 -7.12 0.22 -17.19
C HIS A 56 -6.76 -0.30 -15.78
N ALA A 57 -5.48 -0.34 -15.44
CA ALA A 57 -4.97 -0.96 -14.20
C ALA A 57 -5.59 -0.37 -12.92
N GLY A 58 -5.70 0.97 -12.83
CA GLY A 58 -6.32 1.63 -11.68
C GLY A 58 -7.81 1.30 -11.53
N ALA A 59 -8.54 1.14 -12.64
CA ALA A 59 -9.94 0.74 -12.62
C ALA A 59 -10.11 -0.74 -12.20
N GLN A 60 -9.23 -1.61 -12.67
CA GLN A 60 -9.18 -3.02 -12.24
C GLN A 60 -8.94 -3.11 -10.73
N GLY A 61 -7.97 -2.36 -10.20
CA GLY A 61 -7.72 -2.31 -8.75
C GLY A 61 -8.91 -1.77 -7.96
N SER A 62 -9.51 -0.65 -8.39
CA SER A 62 -10.67 -0.07 -7.71
C SER A 62 -11.90 -0.97 -7.77
N LEU A 63 -12.14 -1.66 -8.90
CA LEU A 63 -13.22 -2.64 -9.03
C LEU A 63 -12.99 -3.85 -8.12
N GLY A 64 -11.74 -4.32 -8.00
CA GLY A 64 -11.37 -5.37 -7.07
C GLY A 64 -11.67 -5.00 -5.62
N LEU A 65 -11.39 -3.76 -5.22
CA LEU A 65 -11.78 -3.24 -3.90
C LEU A 65 -13.31 -3.18 -3.74
N SER A 66 -14.02 -2.73 -4.77
CA SER A 66 -15.49 -2.71 -4.74
C SER A 66 -16.08 -4.09 -4.50
N TYR A 67 -15.54 -5.13 -5.15
CA TYR A 67 -15.95 -6.51 -4.88
C TYR A 67 -15.52 -7.03 -3.50
N SER A 68 -14.37 -6.61 -2.99
CA SER A 68 -13.91 -6.96 -1.64
C SER A 68 -14.85 -6.43 -0.56
N ASP A 69 -15.32 -5.20 -0.72
CA ASP A 69 -16.08 -4.47 0.32
C ASP A 69 -17.60 -4.52 0.09
N GLY A 70 -18.06 -4.92 -1.09
CA GLY A 70 -19.46 -4.85 -1.49
C GLY A 70 -19.90 -3.42 -1.86
N ASP A 71 -18.96 -2.58 -2.28
CA ASP A 71 -19.21 -1.17 -2.57
C ASP A 71 -19.80 -0.97 -3.98
N GLY A 72 -21.14 -0.85 -4.05
CA GLY A 72 -21.88 -0.69 -5.28
C GLY A 72 -22.02 -1.95 -6.14
N VAL A 73 -21.51 -3.07 -5.65
CA VAL A 73 -21.64 -4.42 -6.21
C VAL A 73 -21.90 -5.41 -5.07
N GLU A 74 -22.42 -6.58 -5.38
CA GLU A 74 -22.46 -7.67 -4.40
C GLU A 74 -21.05 -8.10 -4.02
N GLN A 75 -20.81 -8.27 -2.71
CA GLN A 75 -19.50 -8.66 -2.21
C GLN A 75 -19.09 -10.03 -2.77
N ASN A 76 -17.90 -10.09 -3.38
CA ASN A 76 -17.34 -11.30 -3.93
C ASN A 76 -15.82 -11.31 -3.88
N HIS A 77 -15.27 -11.97 -2.87
CA HIS A 77 -13.82 -11.99 -2.65
C HIS A 77 -13.05 -12.72 -3.76
N ALA A 78 -13.63 -13.72 -4.43
CA ALA A 78 -12.97 -14.41 -5.54
C ALA A 78 -12.81 -13.47 -6.76
N LEU A 79 -13.85 -12.68 -7.08
CA LEU A 79 -13.75 -11.63 -8.08
C LEU A 79 -12.78 -10.52 -7.66
N ALA A 80 -12.76 -10.17 -6.37
CA ALA A 80 -11.79 -9.20 -5.83
C ALA A 80 -10.35 -9.65 -6.09
N VAL A 81 -10.00 -10.90 -5.74
CA VAL A 81 -8.68 -11.48 -6.03
C VAL A 81 -8.35 -11.40 -7.51
N THR A 82 -9.29 -11.82 -8.37
CA THR A 82 -9.09 -11.82 -9.82
C THR A 82 -8.75 -10.41 -10.35
N TRP A 83 -9.52 -9.39 -9.94
CA TRP A 83 -9.33 -8.04 -10.41
C TRP A 83 -8.08 -7.36 -9.81
N LEU A 84 -7.80 -7.60 -8.54
CA LEU A 84 -6.59 -7.07 -7.87
C LEU A 84 -5.31 -7.70 -8.46
N SER A 85 -5.32 -8.99 -8.79
CA SER A 85 -4.19 -9.66 -9.44
C SER A 85 -3.92 -9.06 -10.83
N LYS A 86 -4.97 -8.89 -11.66
CA LYS A 86 -4.83 -8.23 -12.97
C LYS A 86 -4.25 -6.81 -12.86
N ALA A 87 -4.66 -6.05 -11.85
CA ALA A 87 -4.13 -4.73 -11.60
C ALA A 87 -2.66 -4.77 -11.17
N ALA A 88 -2.29 -5.72 -10.29
CA ALA A 88 -0.92 -5.91 -9.83
C ALA A 88 0.03 -6.32 -10.96
N ASP A 89 -0.41 -7.21 -11.85
CA ASP A 89 0.34 -7.65 -13.03
C ASP A 89 0.64 -6.48 -13.99
N LYS A 90 -0.22 -5.45 -13.98
CA LYS A 90 -0.02 -4.20 -14.74
C LYS A 90 0.76 -3.14 -13.96
N GLY A 91 1.33 -3.49 -12.81
CA GLY A 91 2.12 -2.58 -12.00
C GLY A 91 1.29 -1.61 -11.13
N TYR A 92 -0.01 -1.82 -10.97
CA TYR A 92 -0.81 -1.02 -10.05
C TYR A 92 -0.54 -1.46 -8.60
N VAL A 93 0.51 -0.90 -8.03
CA VAL A 93 1.09 -1.30 -6.73
C VAL A 93 0.07 -1.29 -5.59
N ARG A 94 -0.87 -0.34 -5.61
CA ARG A 94 -1.91 -0.20 -4.58
C ARG A 94 -2.78 -1.47 -4.39
N SER A 95 -2.92 -2.32 -5.42
CA SER A 95 -3.65 -3.58 -5.31
C SER A 95 -2.94 -4.63 -4.46
N LEU A 96 -1.61 -4.54 -4.31
CA LEU A 96 -0.79 -5.56 -3.63
C LEU A 96 -1.08 -5.64 -2.12
N GLY A 97 -1.31 -4.50 -1.46
CA GLY A 97 -1.66 -4.48 -0.05
C GLY A 97 -2.96 -5.24 0.26
N HIS A 98 -3.98 -5.01 -0.55
CA HIS A 98 -5.28 -5.68 -0.41
C HIS A 98 -5.23 -7.14 -0.84
N LEU A 99 -4.50 -7.46 -1.91
CA LEU A 99 -4.30 -8.83 -2.37
C LEU A 99 -3.60 -9.67 -1.28
N GLY A 100 -2.55 -9.13 -0.67
CA GLY A 100 -1.88 -9.78 0.46
C GLY A 100 -2.83 -10.03 1.64
N TRP A 101 -3.71 -9.07 1.96
CA TRP A 101 -4.71 -9.25 2.99
C TRP A 101 -5.71 -10.37 2.66
N LEU A 102 -6.15 -10.48 1.40
CA LEU A 102 -7.06 -11.56 0.96
C LEU A 102 -6.38 -12.94 1.08
N TYR A 103 -5.10 -13.07 0.69
CA TYR A 103 -4.33 -14.29 0.91
C TYR A 103 -4.16 -14.63 2.39
N HIS A 104 -3.84 -13.65 3.24
CA HIS A 104 -3.71 -13.87 4.68
C HIS A 104 -5.02 -14.35 5.32
N LYS A 105 -6.16 -13.78 4.92
CA LYS A 105 -7.47 -14.15 5.48
C LYS A 105 -8.12 -15.36 4.81
N GLY A 106 -7.56 -15.90 3.73
CA GLY A 106 -8.19 -16.97 2.96
C GLY A 106 -9.53 -16.55 2.35
N LYS A 107 -9.70 -15.26 2.02
CA LYS A 107 -10.94 -14.73 1.47
C LYS A 107 -10.93 -14.80 -0.06
N GLY A 108 -11.78 -15.64 -0.62
CA GLY A 108 -11.87 -15.86 -2.07
C GLY A 108 -10.71 -16.66 -2.67
N VAL A 109 -9.74 -17.05 -1.84
CA VAL A 109 -8.60 -17.92 -2.16
C VAL A 109 -8.27 -18.76 -0.93
N GLU A 110 -7.46 -19.81 -1.11
CA GLU A 110 -6.85 -20.53 0.00
C GLU A 110 -5.92 -19.61 0.81
N GLN A 111 -6.00 -19.72 2.13
CA GLN A 111 -5.14 -18.94 3.02
C GLN A 111 -3.66 -19.28 2.80
N ASN A 112 -2.85 -18.23 2.58
CA ASN A 112 -1.43 -18.40 2.33
C ASN A 112 -0.64 -17.16 2.78
N ASP A 113 -0.04 -17.26 3.97
CA ASP A 113 0.74 -16.15 4.54
C ASP A 113 2.02 -15.87 3.76
N ALA A 114 2.62 -16.88 3.13
CA ALA A 114 3.81 -16.68 2.30
C ALA A 114 3.49 -15.83 1.05
N LEU A 115 2.35 -16.10 0.38
CA LEU A 115 1.88 -15.26 -0.73
C LEU A 115 1.47 -13.86 -0.26
N ALA A 116 0.87 -13.75 0.93
CA ALA A 116 0.54 -12.46 1.51
C ALA A 116 1.79 -11.60 1.73
N VAL A 117 2.83 -12.18 2.34
CA VAL A 117 4.12 -11.51 2.55
C VAL A 117 4.77 -11.11 1.23
N ALA A 118 4.80 -12.02 0.24
CA ALA A 118 5.35 -11.72 -1.08
C ALA A 118 4.62 -10.55 -1.79
N CYS A 119 3.30 -10.46 -1.65
CA CYS A 119 2.53 -9.32 -2.14
C CYS A 119 2.91 -8.03 -1.40
N TRP A 120 2.98 -8.08 -0.07
CA TRP A 120 3.35 -6.91 0.73
C TRP A 120 4.79 -6.46 0.50
N GLU A 121 5.75 -7.36 0.30
CA GLU A 121 7.12 -7.00 -0.05
C GLU A 121 7.20 -6.26 -1.39
N LYS A 122 6.52 -6.77 -2.43
CA LYS A 122 6.41 -6.05 -3.70
C LYS A 122 5.73 -4.69 -3.56
N GLY A 123 4.65 -4.63 -2.74
CA GLY A 123 3.94 -3.39 -2.45
C GLY A 123 4.81 -2.38 -1.73
N ALA A 124 5.57 -2.82 -0.74
CA ALA A 124 6.46 -1.96 0.05
C ALA A 124 7.59 -1.36 -0.79
N VAL A 125 8.17 -2.14 -1.73
CA VAL A 125 9.14 -1.62 -2.72
C VAL A 125 8.52 -0.51 -3.57
N GLY A 126 7.24 -0.63 -3.92
CA GLY A 126 6.48 0.39 -4.63
C GLY A 126 5.91 1.51 -3.74
N ASN A 127 6.37 1.63 -2.49
CA ASN A 127 5.88 2.60 -1.49
C ASN A 127 4.38 2.50 -1.18
N GLU A 128 3.80 1.30 -1.29
CA GLU A 128 2.40 1.07 -0.96
C GLU A 128 2.22 0.98 0.57
N VAL A 129 1.42 1.88 1.11
CA VAL A 129 1.29 2.16 2.54
C VAL A 129 0.73 0.97 3.33
N VAL A 130 -0.29 0.28 2.79
CA VAL A 130 -0.91 -0.88 3.46
C VAL A 130 0.07 -2.04 3.55
N SER A 131 0.86 -2.26 2.49
CA SER A 131 1.92 -3.28 2.46
C SER A 131 3.00 -3.01 3.50
N GLN A 132 3.48 -1.76 3.56
CA GLN A 132 4.46 -1.34 4.58
C GLN A 132 3.90 -1.53 5.98
N PHE A 133 2.65 -1.15 6.22
CA PHE A 133 2.00 -1.32 7.51
C PHE A 133 1.91 -2.79 7.92
N ASN A 134 1.45 -3.68 7.03
CA ASN A 134 1.31 -5.11 7.32
C ASN A 134 2.65 -5.79 7.58
N LEU A 135 3.71 -5.47 6.81
CA LEU A 135 5.06 -5.95 7.09
C LEU A 135 5.58 -5.44 8.44
N GLY A 136 5.30 -4.18 8.76
CA GLY A 136 5.62 -3.61 10.06
C GLY A 136 4.97 -4.38 11.22
N LEU A 137 3.68 -4.71 11.10
CA LEU A 137 2.96 -5.54 12.08
C LEU A 137 3.55 -6.95 12.17
N GLY A 138 3.80 -7.59 11.02
CA GLY A 138 4.38 -8.93 10.97
C GLY A 138 5.72 -9.01 11.71
N HIS A 139 6.62 -8.07 11.49
CA HIS A 139 7.88 -8.01 12.22
C HIS A 139 7.73 -7.58 13.69
N MET A 140 6.70 -6.81 14.03
CA MET A 140 6.45 -6.40 15.42
C MET A 140 6.05 -7.61 16.28
N HIS A 141 5.19 -8.46 15.76
CA HIS A 141 4.61 -9.58 16.52
C HIS A 141 5.27 -10.93 16.21
N GLY A 142 5.96 -11.07 15.09
CA GLY A 142 6.45 -12.35 14.58
C GLY A 142 5.34 -13.13 13.85
N ASP A 143 4.41 -12.41 13.20
CA ASP A 143 3.28 -12.98 12.48
C ASP A 143 3.62 -13.26 11.01
N PHE A 144 2.75 -13.99 10.31
CA PHE A 144 2.83 -14.30 8.87
C PHE A 144 4.09 -15.10 8.48
N GLY A 145 4.72 -15.81 9.43
CA GLY A 145 6.00 -16.48 9.22
C GLY A 145 7.22 -15.55 9.20
N LEU A 146 7.02 -14.25 9.49
CA LEU A 146 8.11 -13.29 9.62
C LEU A 146 8.75 -13.36 11.00
N PRO A 147 10.10 -13.25 11.11
CA PRO A 147 10.75 -13.19 12.40
C PRO A 147 10.40 -11.89 13.14
N LYS A 148 10.17 -12.01 14.46
CA LYS A 148 10.00 -10.83 15.30
C LYS A 148 11.27 -9.98 15.26
N ASN A 149 11.17 -8.76 14.77
CA ASN A 149 12.30 -7.86 14.59
C ASN A 149 11.84 -6.38 14.74
N ALA A 150 12.13 -5.84 15.93
CA ALA A 150 11.71 -4.46 16.25
C ALA A 150 12.34 -3.40 15.33
N HIS A 151 13.52 -3.65 14.76
CA HIS A 151 14.17 -2.73 13.83
C HIS A 151 13.43 -2.70 12.49
N CYS A 152 13.15 -3.87 11.89
CA CYS A 152 12.36 -3.96 10.66
C CYS A 152 10.95 -3.41 10.85
N ALA A 153 10.29 -3.75 11.98
CA ALA A 153 8.99 -3.21 12.35
C ALA A 153 9.01 -1.67 12.35
N LYS A 154 10.01 -1.05 12.99
CA LYS A 154 10.16 0.39 13.05
C LYS A 154 10.34 1.01 11.65
N ILE A 155 11.20 0.42 10.80
CA ILE A 155 11.44 0.92 9.44
C ILE A 155 10.14 0.91 8.63
N TYR A 156 9.44 -0.21 8.58
CA TYR A 156 8.20 -0.33 7.83
C TYR A 156 7.10 0.59 8.39
N MET A 157 6.98 0.71 9.72
CA MET A 157 6.03 1.64 10.34
C MET A 157 6.38 3.10 10.04
N MET A 158 7.67 3.48 10.01
CA MET A 158 8.09 4.84 9.60
C MET A 158 7.74 5.12 8.14
N ALA A 159 7.94 4.15 7.23
CA ALA A 159 7.57 4.29 5.84
C ALA A 159 6.04 4.45 5.68
N ALA A 160 5.24 3.62 6.36
CA ALA A 160 3.79 3.72 6.34
C ALA A 160 3.29 5.05 6.94
N ALA A 161 3.88 5.51 8.03
CA ALA A 161 3.55 6.80 8.66
C ALA A 161 3.87 7.99 7.74
N LYS A 162 5.01 7.94 7.02
CA LYS A 162 5.36 8.93 5.99
C LYS A 162 4.32 8.94 4.85
N GLY A 163 3.75 7.78 4.54
CA GLY A 163 2.64 7.62 3.60
C GLY A 163 1.27 8.07 4.13
N GLY A 164 1.20 8.51 5.39
CA GLY A 164 -0.01 9.04 6.02
C GLY A 164 -0.86 8.00 6.77
N ASP A 165 -0.34 6.81 7.06
CA ASP A 165 -1.06 5.82 7.87
C ASP A 165 -1.13 6.23 9.34
N ALA A 166 -2.36 6.53 9.82
CA ALA A 166 -2.59 7.02 11.18
C ALA A 166 -2.26 5.97 12.25
N LYS A 167 -2.47 4.67 11.96
CA LYS A 167 -2.17 3.59 12.90
C LYS A 167 -0.67 3.38 13.02
N ALA A 168 0.07 3.46 11.91
CA ALA A 168 1.53 3.42 11.92
C ALA A 168 2.11 4.58 12.75
N ILE A 169 1.55 5.79 12.64
CA ILE A 169 1.97 6.95 13.44
C ILE A 169 1.78 6.67 14.94
N GLU A 170 0.65 6.07 15.33
CA GLU A 170 0.37 5.76 16.73
C GLU A 170 1.31 4.66 17.26
N LEU A 171 1.45 3.56 16.52
CA LEU A 171 2.34 2.45 16.91
C LEU A 171 3.82 2.86 17.00
N LEU A 172 4.25 3.83 16.21
CA LEU A 172 5.61 4.38 16.34
C LEU A 172 5.86 5.09 17.66
N LYS A 173 4.85 5.67 18.31
CA LYS A 173 4.98 6.25 19.65
C LYS A 173 5.29 5.16 20.67
N GLU A 174 4.60 4.01 20.57
CA GLU A 174 4.85 2.85 21.43
C GLU A 174 6.26 2.27 21.22
N LEU A 175 6.67 2.09 19.95
CA LEU A 175 8.01 1.61 19.60
C LEU A 175 9.13 2.57 20.06
N ARG A 176 8.89 3.88 20.08
CA ARG A 176 9.83 4.86 20.65
C ARG A 176 9.93 4.76 22.17
N ALA A 177 8.81 4.54 22.84
CA ALA A 177 8.79 4.36 24.30
C ALA A 177 9.59 3.10 24.70
N CYS A 178 9.44 1.98 23.98
CA CYS A 178 10.24 0.78 24.21
C CYS A 178 11.74 0.99 23.95
N ALA A 179 12.13 1.78 22.96
CA ALA A 179 13.54 2.11 22.70
C ALA A 179 14.16 2.96 23.84
N ALA A 180 13.35 3.75 24.54
CA ALA A 180 13.77 4.49 25.71
C ALA A 180 14.02 3.62 26.96
N CYS A 181 13.46 2.38 27.00
CA CYS A 181 13.65 1.45 28.12
C CYS A 181 14.97 0.67 28.09
N GLY A 182 15.90 0.93 27.16
CA GLY A 182 17.24 0.35 27.17
C GLY A 182 17.29 -1.16 26.94
N ALA A 183 16.35 -1.75 26.19
CA ALA A 183 16.38 -3.18 25.89
C ALA A 183 17.68 -3.58 25.17
N PRO A 184 18.37 -4.66 25.58
CA PRO A 184 19.73 -5.01 25.14
C PRO A 184 19.86 -5.45 23.67
N ASP A 185 18.76 -5.55 22.94
CA ASP A 185 18.73 -6.07 21.56
C ASP A 185 18.64 -4.96 20.50
N ALA A 186 19.10 -3.74 20.79
CA ALA A 186 19.21 -2.70 19.77
C ALA A 186 20.15 -3.20 18.65
N PRO A 187 19.66 -3.45 17.41
CA PRO A 187 20.51 -3.97 16.36
C PRO A 187 21.60 -2.95 16.01
N ARG A 188 22.83 -3.46 15.87
CA ARG A 188 24.02 -2.66 15.60
C ARG A 188 23.92 -1.95 14.23
N ALA A 189 23.98 -0.64 14.21
CA ALA A 189 23.81 0.21 13.04
C ALA A 189 24.96 0.15 12.01
N CYS A 190 24.71 0.50 10.76
CA CYS A 190 25.67 0.60 9.65
C CYS A 190 26.84 1.56 10.00
N GLN A 191 28.08 1.20 9.63
CA GLN A 191 29.27 1.95 9.97
C GLN A 191 29.29 3.37 9.36
N GLY A 192 28.57 3.57 8.23
CA GLY A 192 28.39 4.89 7.61
C GLY A 192 27.38 5.80 8.33
N CYS A 193 26.35 5.20 8.98
CA CYS A 193 25.41 5.96 9.80
C CYS A 193 25.94 6.24 11.21
N ARG A 194 27.01 5.58 11.65
CA ARG A 194 27.69 5.84 12.95
C ARG A 194 28.25 7.26 13.04
N SER A 195 28.71 7.80 11.93
CA SER A 195 29.34 9.14 11.91
C SER A 195 28.31 10.28 11.97
N ALA A 196 27.07 10.04 11.54
CA ALA A 196 26.03 11.08 11.48
C ALA A 196 25.03 11.05 12.66
N THR A 197 24.77 9.86 13.26
CA THR A 197 23.69 9.71 14.25
C THR A 197 24.06 8.94 15.53
N GLY A 198 25.28 8.41 15.63
CA GLY A 198 25.71 7.60 16.78
C GLY A 198 25.07 6.19 16.85
N LEU A 199 24.35 5.75 15.83
CA LEU A 199 23.65 4.47 15.74
C LEU A 199 24.48 3.43 14.99
N GLY A 200 24.67 2.23 15.52
CA GLY A 200 25.54 1.15 15.01
C GLY A 200 24.98 0.38 13.75
N THR A 201 25.69 -0.61 13.17
CA THR A 201 25.43 -1.28 11.87
C THR A 201 24.03 -1.89 11.68
N VAL A 202 23.28 -1.48 10.65
CA VAL A 202 21.94 -2.00 10.33
C VAL A 202 22.08 -3.30 9.52
N ARG A 203 21.44 -4.39 9.98
CA ARG A 203 21.21 -5.60 9.17
C ARG A 203 19.79 -5.61 8.70
N TYR A 204 19.60 -5.71 7.38
CA TYR A 204 18.28 -5.84 6.79
C TYR A 204 17.88 -7.31 6.73
N CYS A 205 16.60 -7.61 7.02
CA CYS A 205 16.07 -8.95 6.94
C CYS A 205 15.68 -9.34 5.51
N THR A 206 15.30 -8.35 4.69
CA THR A 206 14.92 -8.56 3.28
C THR A 206 15.37 -7.37 2.41
N PRO A 207 15.47 -7.55 1.06
CA PRO A 207 15.69 -6.44 0.13
C PRO A 207 14.62 -5.36 0.21
N ALA A 208 13.35 -5.74 0.46
CA ALA A 208 12.25 -4.80 0.64
C ALA A 208 12.44 -3.93 1.90
N CYS A 209 12.95 -4.51 3.00
CA CYS A 209 13.30 -3.77 4.20
C CYS A 209 14.44 -2.77 3.95
N GLN A 210 15.44 -3.16 3.17
CA GLN A 210 16.52 -2.27 2.75
C GLN A 210 16.01 -1.11 1.91
N ALA A 211 15.14 -1.36 0.93
CA ALA A 211 14.54 -0.33 0.09
C ALA A 211 13.68 0.64 0.91
N ALA A 212 12.83 0.13 1.81
CA ALA A 212 12.00 0.96 2.68
C ALA A 212 12.83 1.87 3.60
N HIS A 213 13.95 1.35 4.12
CA HIS A 213 14.89 2.15 4.93
C HIS A 213 15.56 3.25 4.10
N TRP A 214 15.99 2.95 2.87
CA TRP A 214 16.62 3.91 1.97
C TRP A 214 15.71 5.10 1.70
N HIS A 215 14.47 4.85 1.31
CA HIS A 215 13.48 5.90 1.06
C HIS A 215 13.14 6.75 2.30
N ALA A 216 13.24 6.17 3.50
CA ALA A 216 12.99 6.91 4.74
C ALA A 216 14.15 7.83 5.14
N HIS A 217 15.38 7.53 4.69
CA HIS A 217 16.60 8.28 5.06
C HIS A 217 17.12 9.22 3.97
N GLU A 218 16.64 9.13 2.73
CA GLU A 218 17.13 9.91 1.60
C GLU A 218 17.19 11.42 1.83
N PRO A 219 16.27 12.05 2.61
CA PRO A 219 16.35 13.49 2.91
C PRO A 219 17.44 13.87 3.90
N ASP A 220 17.83 12.95 4.80
CA ASP A 220 18.69 13.28 5.97
C ASP A 220 20.12 12.75 5.84
N CYS A 221 20.36 11.84 4.90
CA CYS A 221 21.68 11.30 4.58
C CYS A 221 22.09 11.78 3.19
N GLY A 222 23.07 12.63 3.10
CA GLY A 222 23.76 12.88 1.83
C GLY A 222 24.26 11.57 1.20
N PRO A 223 24.71 11.55 -0.06
CA PRO A 223 25.03 10.34 -0.81
C PRO A 223 25.92 9.41 0.01
N CYS A 224 25.36 8.24 0.38
CA CYS A 224 26.07 7.24 1.18
C CYS A 224 27.30 6.74 0.42
N GLN A 225 28.50 7.01 0.93
CA GLN A 225 29.78 6.58 0.35
C GLN A 225 30.15 5.14 0.71
N CYS A 226 29.23 4.30 1.16
CA CYS A 226 29.56 2.91 1.46
C CYS A 226 29.66 2.08 0.17
N HIS A 227 30.84 1.53 -0.10
CA HIS A 227 31.17 0.69 -1.25
C HIS A 227 30.36 -0.62 -1.39
N ARG A 228 29.41 -0.90 -0.47
CA ARG A 228 28.53 -2.08 -0.49
C ARG A 228 27.09 -1.78 -0.94
N CYS A 229 26.78 -0.53 -1.24
CA CYS A 229 25.46 -0.11 -1.75
C CYS A 229 25.51 0.32 -3.22
N LYS A 230 26.62 0.03 -3.92
CA LYS A 230 26.75 0.16 -5.38
C LYS A 230 26.39 -1.15 -6.05
#